data_6c8f2ac88c3ba3d0cf48f237e68c2fef
#
_entry.id   6c8f2ac88c3ba3d0cf48f237e68c2fef
#
_cell.length_a   1.000
_cell.length_b   1.000
_cell.length_c   1.000
_cell.angle_alpha   90.00
_cell.angle_beta   90.00
_cell.angle_gamma   90.00
#
_symmetry.space_group_name_H-M   'P 1'
#
loop_
_entity.id
_entity.type
_entity.pdbx_description
1 polymer ?
#
loop_
_entity_poly.entity_id
_entity_poly.type
_entity_poly.pdbx_seq_one_letter_code
_entity_poly.pdbx_strand_id
1 'polypeptide(L)'
;MTDEHHDEALRFGFRFQKLYLPMLAAVGITPGTAHVVVTDDRLVARFGPWLCSTSLSNITDVCVTGPYAAVKAIGARMSISDRGLTFGTTTEQGVCLTFDRPVPGLDPLGVLRHPGLTVTVDDVDGFVAAIRASAALSG
;
A
#
# COMPACT_ATOMS: atom_id res chain seq x y z
N MET A 1 -14.77 10.45 -25.52
CA MET A 1 -14.56 9.95 -25.13
C MET A 1 -14.94 9.35 -24.02
N THR A 2 -15.33 8.90 -23.87
CA THR A 2 -15.88 8.18 -22.84
C THR A 2 -15.04 7.07 -22.36
N ASP A 3 -14.09 6.68 -23.11
CA ASP A 3 -13.24 5.63 -22.72
C ASP A 3 -12.39 5.94 -21.55
N GLU A 4 -12.17 7.20 -21.32
CA GLU A 4 -11.35 7.59 -20.20
C GLU A 4 -11.88 7.09 -18.90
N HIS A 5 -13.17 6.86 -18.82
CA HIS A 5 -13.74 6.39 -17.56
C HIS A 5 -13.25 5.01 -17.20
N HIS A 6 -13.01 4.18 -18.18
CA HIS A 6 -12.55 2.83 -17.92
C HIS A 6 -11.13 2.79 -17.45
N ASP A 7 -10.35 3.74 -17.94
CA ASP A 7 -8.95 3.76 -17.62
C ASP A 7 -8.64 4.65 -16.46
N GLU A 8 -9.65 5.23 -15.89
CA GLU A 8 -9.44 6.17 -14.81
C GLU A 8 -8.77 5.48 -13.64
N ALA A 9 -7.67 6.01 -13.22
CA ALA A 9 -6.93 5.48 -12.10
C ALA A 9 -7.06 6.42 -10.92
N LEU A 10 -7.35 5.86 -9.75
CA LEU A 10 -7.37 6.63 -8.51
C LEU A 10 -5.99 6.56 -7.89
N ARG A 11 -5.43 7.71 -7.60
CA ARG A 11 -4.09 7.79 -7.03
C ARG A 11 -4.17 8.32 -5.62
N PHE A 12 -3.53 7.59 -4.70
CA PHE A 12 -3.49 7.93 -3.28
C PHE A 12 -2.05 8.16 -2.86
N GLY A 13 -1.75 9.37 -2.37
CA GLY A 13 -0.45 9.66 -1.82
C GLY A 13 -0.33 9.13 -0.40
N PHE A 14 0.90 9.08 0.10
CA PHE A 14 1.16 8.68 1.47
C PHE A 14 1.15 9.89 2.39
N ARG A 15 0.81 9.66 3.66
CA ARG A 15 0.87 10.70 4.68
C ARG A 15 2.25 10.66 5.33
N PHE A 16 3.03 11.70 5.12
CA PHE A 16 4.39 11.77 5.66
C PHE A 16 4.42 12.54 6.97
N GLN A 17 4.99 11.93 7.99
CA GLN A 17 5.35 12.65 9.21
C GLN A 17 6.68 13.34 8.98
N LYS A 18 6.74 14.64 9.26
CA LYS A 18 7.93 15.44 8.99
C LYS A 18 9.18 14.86 9.64
N LEU A 19 9.01 14.26 10.80
CA LEU A 19 10.12 13.69 11.55
C LEU A 19 10.90 12.66 10.72
N TYR A 20 10.21 11.91 9.87
CA TYR A 20 10.82 10.81 9.12
C TYR A 20 11.19 11.18 7.68
N LEU A 21 10.83 12.38 7.22
CA LEU A 21 11.07 12.78 5.83
C LEU A 21 12.52 12.66 5.40
N PRO A 22 13.51 13.19 6.16
CA PRO A 22 14.89 13.10 5.68
C PRO A 22 15.39 11.67 5.59
N MET A 23 15.03 10.83 6.57
CA MET A 23 15.46 9.45 6.59
C MET A 23 14.85 8.68 5.42
N LEU A 24 13.57 8.90 5.16
CA LEU A 24 12.89 8.23 4.05
C LEU A 24 13.44 8.70 2.71
N ALA A 25 13.70 10.00 2.57
CA ALA A 25 14.26 10.53 1.33
C ALA A 25 15.63 9.95 1.04
N ALA A 26 16.41 9.65 2.07
CA ALA A 26 17.75 9.07 1.89
C ALA A 26 17.70 7.71 1.21
N VAL A 27 16.60 6.98 1.33
CA VAL A 27 16.42 5.69 0.65
C VAL A 27 15.45 5.78 -0.53
N GLY A 28 15.17 6.99 -1.00
CA GLY A 28 14.39 7.19 -2.21
C GLY A 28 12.88 7.28 -2.01
N ILE A 29 12.42 7.38 -0.77
CA ILE A 29 11.00 7.46 -0.47
C ILE A 29 10.64 8.92 -0.21
N THR A 30 9.91 9.52 -1.14
CA THR A 30 9.48 10.93 -1.06
C THR A 30 8.01 11.02 -1.45
N PRO A 31 7.36 12.16 -1.20
CA PRO A 31 5.96 12.31 -1.64
C PRO A 31 5.78 12.08 -3.14
N GLY A 32 6.82 12.32 -3.95
CA GLY A 32 6.72 12.09 -5.38
C GLY A 32 6.96 10.65 -5.79
N THR A 33 7.58 9.84 -4.93
CA THR A 33 7.91 8.45 -5.26
C THR A 33 7.12 7.43 -4.46
N ALA A 34 6.19 7.86 -3.62
CA ALA A 34 5.37 6.97 -2.81
C ALA A 34 3.90 7.25 -3.09
N HIS A 35 3.22 6.27 -3.66
CA HIS A 35 1.79 6.40 -3.95
C HIS A 35 1.19 5.03 -4.24
N VAL A 36 -0.13 4.95 -4.13
CA VAL A 36 -0.87 3.75 -4.48
C VAL A 36 -1.86 4.12 -5.58
N VAL A 37 -1.87 3.34 -6.64
CA VAL A 37 -2.79 3.54 -7.76
C VAL A 37 -3.77 2.37 -7.80
N VAL A 38 -5.06 2.69 -7.88
CA VAL A 38 -6.13 1.69 -7.98
C VAL A 38 -6.83 1.91 -9.31
N THR A 39 -6.82 0.89 -10.15
CA THR A 39 -7.54 0.90 -11.42
C THR A 39 -8.76 -0.01 -11.31
N ASP A 40 -9.39 -0.30 -12.44
CA ASP A 40 -10.57 -1.18 -12.44
C ASP A 40 -10.26 -2.56 -11.89
N ASP A 41 -9.05 -3.06 -12.12
CA ASP A 41 -8.74 -4.45 -11.81
C ASP A 41 -7.43 -4.65 -11.05
N ARG A 42 -6.66 -3.59 -10.80
CA ARG A 42 -5.35 -3.74 -10.17
C ARG A 42 -5.07 -2.68 -9.13
N LEU A 43 -4.20 -3.05 -8.20
CA LEU A 43 -3.62 -2.13 -7.24
C LEU A 43 -2.11 -2.16 -7.43
N VAL A 44 -1.50 -0.98 -7.50
CA VAL A 44 -0.05 -0.84 -7.63
C VAL A 44 0.42 0.12 -6.55
N ALA A 45 1.21 -0.39 -5.62
CA ALA A 45 1.78 0.41 -4.54
C ALA A 45 3.27 0.60 -4.83
N ARG A 46 3.64 1.85 -5.12
CA ARG A 46 5.04 2.22 -5.31
C ARG A 46 5.55 2.91 -4.05
N PHE A 47 6.71 2.52 -3.60
CA PHE A 47 7.29 3.07 -2.38
C PHE A 47 8.79 3.25 -2.61
N GLY A 48 9.16 4.37 -3.24
CA GLY A 48 10.53 4.60 -3.66
C GLY A 48 10.98 3.52 -4.62
N PRO A 49 12.04 2.77 -4.29
CA PRO A 49 12.51 1.68 -5.15
C PRO A 49 11.68 0.41 -5.05
N TRP A 50 10.75 0.33 -4.10
CA TRP A 50 9.94 -0.87 -3.92
C TRP A 50 8.61 -0.76 -4.64
N LEU A 51 8.09 -1.90 -5.06
CA LEU A 51 6.82 -1.97 -5.77
C LEU A 51 6.08 -3.24 -5.37
N CYS A 52 4.81 -3.08 -5.01
CA CYS A 52 3.93 -4.20 -4.74
C CYS A 52 2.68 -4.04 -5.59
N SER A 53 2.37 -5.03 -6.41
CA SER A 53 1.27 -4.95 -7.35
C SER A 53 0.49 -6.25 -7.33
N THR A 54 -0.84 -6.13 -7.35
CA THR A 54 -1.70 -7.30 -7.37
C THR A 54 -3.02 -6.96 -8.04
N SER A 55 -3.77 -8.00 -8.44
CA SER A 55 -5.12 -7.78 -8.92
C SER A 55 -6.03 -7.48 -7.73
N LEU A 56 -7.05 -6.68 -7.96
CA LEU A 56 -8.02 -6.39 -6.90
C LEU A 56 -8.72 -7.65 -6.44
N SER A 57 -8.90 -8.62 -7.32
CA SER A 57 -9.54 -9.89 -6.96
C SER A 57 -8.70 -10.71 -5.98
N ASN A 58 -7.42 -10.38 -5.81
CA ASN A 58 -6.56 -11.07 -4.85
C ASN A 58 -6.66 -10.46 -3.45
N ILE A 59 -7.35 -9.34 -3.30
CA ILE A 59 -7.52 -8.69 -2.00
C ILE A 59 -8.79 -9.24 -1.37
N THR A 60 -8.64 -9.90 -0.22
CA THR A 60 -9.75 -10.55 0.46
C THR A 60 -10.28 -9.76 1.65
N ASP A 61 -9.51 -8.81 2.15
CA ASP A 61 -9.93 -8.00 3.28
C ASP A 61 -9.18 -6.69 3.31
N VAL A 62 -9.82 -5.68 3.88
CA VAL A 62 -9.22 -4.36 4.07
C VAL A 62 -9.64 -3.84 5.44
N CYS A 63 -8.68 -3.35 6.21
CA CYS A 63 -8.99 -2.78 7.51
C CYS A 63 -8.02 -1.64 7.83
N VAL A 64 -8.51 -0.71 8.65
CA VAL A 64 -7.71 0.42 9.11
C VAL A 64 -6.97 0.01 10.37
N THR A 65 -5.68 0.30 10.43
CA THR A 65 -4.84 -0.08 11.55
C THR A 65 -4.05 1.13 12.05
N GLY A 66 -3.43 0.99 13.21
CA GLY A 66 -2.64 2.03 13.84
C GLY A 66 -3.22 2.42 15.18
N PRO A 67 -2.49 3.22 15.97
CA PRO A 67 -1.13 3.71 15.73
C PRO A 67 -0.08 2.61 15.88
N TYR A 68 1.13 2.91 15.38
CA TYR A 68 2.22 1.93 15.35
C TYR A 68 3.45 2.43 16.08
N ALA A 69 4.32 1.48 16.47
CA ALA A 69 5.68 1.83 16.88
C ALA A 69 6.50 2.12 15.61
N ALA A 70 7.32 3.18 15.64
CA ALA A 70 8.08 3.60 14.47
C ALA A 70 8.97 2.48 13.94
N VAL A 71 9.56 1.70 14.83
CA VAL A 71 10.47 0.62 14.43
C VAL A 71 9.76 -0.45 13.61
N LYS A 72 8.43 -0.52 13.70
CA LYS A 72 7.65 -1.52 12.97
C LYS A 72 6.95 -0.95 11.76
N ALA A 73 6.84 0.36 11.63
CA ALA A 73 5.97 0.96 10.63
C ALA A 73 6.68 1.83 9.61
N ILE A 74 7.82 2.41 9.93
CA ILE A 74 8.45 3.37 9.04
C ILE A 74 9.41 2.67 8.09
N GLY A 75 9.22 2.93 6.79
CA GLY A 75 10.03 2.33 5.74
C GLY A 75 9.34 1.14 5.09
N ALA A 76 10.08 0.43 4.26
CA ALA A 76 9.61 -0.81 3.66
C ALA A 76 10.03 -1.95 4.59
N ARG A 77 9.04 -2.61 5.18
CA ARG A 77 9.31 -3.59 6.24
C ARG A 77 8.46 -4.83 6.09
N MET A 78 9.01 -5.94 6.57
CA MET A 78 8.28 -7.20 6.60
C MET A 78 8.14 -7.66 8.05
N SER A 79 6.93 -8.04 8.43
CA SER A 79 6.68 -8.60 9.73
C SER A 79 7.25 -10.02 9.81
N ILE A 80 8.00 -10.30 10.87
CA ILE A 80 8.62 -11.62 11.01
C ILE A 80 7.57 -12.69 11.31
N SER A 81 6.52 -12.32 12.04
CA SER A 81 5.54 -13.29 12.48
C SER A 81 4.65 -13.79 11.36
N ASP A 82 4.22 -12.90 10.44
CA ASP A 82 3.28 -13.29 9.39
C ASP A 82 3.76 -12.93 7.99
N ARG A 83 4.94 -12.33 7.88
CA ARG A 83 5.56 -11.93 6.61
C ARG A 83 4.78 -10.86 5.86
N GLY A 84 3.87 -10.16 6.54
CA GLY A 84 3.16 -9.04 5.95
C GLY A 84 4.10 -7.90 5.62
N LEU A 85 3.83 -7.20 4.52
CA LEU A 85 4.66 -6.11 4.04
C LEU A 85 4.05 -4.78 4.50
N THR A 86 4.90 -3.86 4.94
CA THR A 86 4.47 -2.51 5.31
C THR A 86 5.26 -1.49 4.53
N PHE A 87 4.54 -0.60 3.86
CA PHE A 87 5.10 0.62 3.27
C PHE A 87 4.59 1.77 4.12
N GLY A 88 5.43 2.27 5.02
CA GLY A 88 4.99 3.22 6.03
C GLY A 88 5.78 4.51 6.07
N THR A 89 5.07 5.64 6.17
CA THR A 89 5.65 6.98 6.26
C THR A 89 5.13 7.73 7.48
N THR A 90 4.20 7.14 8.23
CA THR A 90 3.67 7.70 9.46
C THR A 90 3.35 6.56 10.41
N THR A 91 3.36 6.86 11.72
CA THR A 91 2.97 5.89 12.73
C THR A 91 1.52 6.04 13.15
N GLU A 92 0.80 7.00 12.59
CA GLU A 92 -0.55 7.33 13.05
C GLU A 92 -1.59 6.33 12.61
N GLN A 93 -1.60 5.99 11.33
CA GLN A 93 -2.67 5.20 10.77
C GLN A 93 -2.26 4.63 9.42
N GLY A 94 -2.79 3.48 9.08
CA GLY A 94 -2.57 2.86 7.77
C GLY A 94 -3.74 1.96 7.42
N VAL A 95 -3.69 1.41 6.22
CA VAL A 95 -4.69 0.47 5.73
C VAL A 95 -4.01 -0.84 5.44
N CYS A 96 -4.51 -1.91 6.03
CA CYS A 96 -3.97 -3.25 5.85
C CYS A 96 -4.84 -4.02 4.87
N LEU A 97 -4.20 -4.52 3.83
CA LEU A 97 -4.85 -5.34 2.80
C LEU A 97 -4.40 -6.78 3.00
N THR A 98 -5.35 -7.70 2.97
CA THR A 98 -5.06 -9.13 3.05
C THR A 98 -5.22 -9.74 1.68
N PHE A 99 -4.28 -10.61 1.30
CA PHE A 99 -4.27 -11.24 -0.02
C PHE A 99 -4.65 -12.71 0.08
N ASP A 100 -5.36 -13.20 -0.94
CA ASP A 100 -5.64 -14.63 -1.07
C ASP A 100 -4.36 -15.39 -1.39
N ARG A 101 -3.56 -14.86 -2.34
CA ARG A 101 -2.28 -15.45 -2.69
C ARG A 101 -1.18 -14.46 -2.32
N PRO A 102 -0.09 -14.94 -1.67
CA PRO A 102 1.00 -14.04 -1.30
C PRO A 102 1.60 -13.35 -2.51
N VAL A 103 2.04 -12.10 -2.31
CA VAL A 103 2.51 -11.22 -3.38
C VAL A 103 3.92 -10.74 -3.05
N PRO A 104 4.84 -10.71 -4.02
CA PRO A 104 6.17 -10.16 -3.79
C PRO A 104 6.12 -8.63 -3.69
N GLY A 105 7.14 -8.02 -3.11
CA GLY A 105 7.18 -6.57 -3.01
C GLY A 105 8.42 -6.02 -2.32
N LEU A 106 9.05 -6.79 -1.45
CA LEU A 106 10.19 -6.30 -0.70
C LEU A 106 11.50 -6.52 -1.42
N ASP A 107 11.72 -7.70 -1.97
CA ASP A 107 12.98 -8.00 -2.65
C ASP A 107 12.80 -7.98 -4.17
N PRO A 108 13.83 -7.56 -4.91
CA PRO A 108 13.70 -7.40 -6.36
C PRO A 108 13.57 -8.73 -7.11
N LEU A 109 13.96 -9.83 -6.50
CA LEU A 109 13.86 -11.14 -7.13
C LEU A 109 12.52 -11.83 -6.90
N GLY A 110 11.67 -11.24 -6.04
CA GLY A 110 10.37 -11.82 -5.75
C GLY A 110 10.42 -13.09 -4.94
N VAL A 111 11.50 -13.33 -4.22
CA VAL A 111 11.64 -14.52 -3.40
C VAL A 111 10.75 -14.45 -2.15
N LEU A 112 10.71 -13.25 -1.55
CA LEU A 112 9.86 -13.04 -0.38
C LEU A 112 8.46 -12.70 -0.85
N ARG A 113 7.47 -13.43 -0.35
CA ARG A 113 6.08 -13.21 -0.71
C ARG A 113 5.29 -12.89 0.54
N HIS A 114 4.38 -11.96 0.41
CA HIS A 114 3.67 -11.38 1.55
C HIS A 114 2.19 -11.68 1.48
N PRO A 115 1.59 -12.14 2.60
CA PRO A 115 0.15 -12.41 2.63
C PRO A 115 -0.69 -11.15 2.76
N GLY A 116 -0.06 -10.00 2.94
CA GLY A 116 -0.77 -8.74 3.08
C GLY A 116 0.16 -7.55 2.90
N LEU A 117 -0.44 -6.37 2.75
CA LEU A 117 0.29 -5.12 2.57
C LEU A 117 -0.39 -4.04 3.39
N THR A 118 0.39 -3.32 4.20
CA THR A 118 -0.09 -2.16 4.92
C THR A 118 0.51 -0.91 4.29
N VAL A 119 -0.33 0.07 3.97
CA VAL A 119 0.11 1.33 3.37
C VAL A 119 -0.45 2.49 4.20
N THR A 120 0.40 3.48 4.47
CA THR A 120 0.00 4.65 5.27
C THR A 120 -0.41 5.80 4.35
N VAL A 121 -1.51 5.58 3.61
CA VAL A 121 -2.03 6.58 2.69
C VAL A 121 -2.61 7.77 3.46
N ASP A 122 -2.62 8.93 2.82
CA ASP A 122 -3.12 10.16 3.43
C ASP A 122 -4.65 10.14 3.54
N ASP A 123 -5.32 9.76 2.45
CA ASP A 123 -6.78 9.69 2.41
C ASP A 123 -7.24 8.26 2.70
N VAL A 124 -7.27 7.91 3.99
CA VAL A 124 -7.60 6.56 4.42
C VAL A 124 -9.03 6.19 4.00
N ASP A 125 -9.99 7.08 4.25
CA ASP A 125 -11.38 6.77 3.95
C ASP A 125 -11.61 6.60 2.45
N GLY A 126 -11.03 7.46 1.64
CA GLY A 126 -11.15 7.35 0.19
C GLY A 126 -10.52 6.09 -0.35
N PHE A 127 -9.37 5.71 0.19
CA PHE A 127 -8.69 4.50 -0.23
C PHE A 127 -9.49 3.25 0.13
N VAL A 128 -9.99 3.17 1.36
CA VAL A 128 -10.80 2.03 1.80
C VAL A 128 -12.05 1.93 0.93
N ALA A 129 -12.70 3.07 0.65
CA ALA A 129 -13.89 3.07 -0.19
C ALA A 129 -13.59 2.56 -1.61
N ALA A 130 -12.45 2.97 -2.16
CA ALA A 130 -12.06 2.54 -3.50
C ALA A 130 -11.83 1.02 -3.56
N ILE A 131 -11.19 0.46 -2.53
CA ILE A 131 -10.96 -0.98 -2.48
C ILE A 131 -12.28 -1.72 -2.30
N ARG A 132 -13.15 -1.24 -1.41
CA ARG A 132 -14.43 -1.91 -1.16
C ARG A 132 -15.39 -1.82 -2.33
N ALA A 133 -15.23 -0.81 -3.17
CA ALA A 133 -16.06 -0.68 -4.35
C ALA A 133 -15.72 -1.71 -5.40
N SER A 134 -14.55 -2.35 -5.32
CA SER A 134 -14.21 -3.41 -6.25
C SER A 134 -15.08 -4.62 -5.98
N ALA A 135 -15.30 -5.42 -7.01
CA ALA A 135 -16.22 -6.55 -6.91
C ALA A 135 -15.82 -7.55 -5.84
N ALA A 136 -14.53 -7.69 -5.59
CA ALA A 136 -14.04 -8.72 -4.69
C ALA A 136 -14.48 -8.51 -3.25
N LEU A 137 -14.69 -7.26 -2.85
CA LEU A 137 -15.02 -6.95 -1.46
C LEU A 137 -16.40 -6.33 -1.30
N SER A 138 -17.18 -6.31 -2.34
CA SER A 138 -18.48 -5.65 -2.28
C SER A 138 -19.55 -6.53 -1.64
N GLY A 139 -19.29 -7.78 -1.50
CA GLY A 139 -20.27 -8.70 -0.93
C GLY A 139 -20.44 -8.61 0.56
#